data_5889329ed3a76d2584da7bd82866d673
#
_entry.id   5889329ed3a76d2584da7bd82866d673
#
_cell.length_a   1.000
_cell.length_b   1.000
_cell.length_c   1.000
_cell.angle_alpha   90.00
_cell.angle_beta   90.00
_cell.angle_gamma   90.00
#
_symmetry.space_group_name_H-M   'P 1'
#
loop_
_entity.id
_entity.type
_entity.pdbx_description
1 polymer ?
#
loop_
_entity_poly.entity_id
_entity_poly.type
_entity_poly.pdbx_seq_one_letter_code
_entity_poly.pdbx_strand_id
1 'polypeptide(L)'
;MKIHFVTEGSVDEYWETPKKAKCDVLLFGFSGLGEVDYRCELAGETQKLEDAAILSRELNCVVIAGAYTDSCGMRYKSAVIAEKGRILGVADMLHTTDEEDFKCGAHLKVYETSVGKFGLCVGEDLYYPSVAETLALCDADVIFSVFGCAEDFAPQLMMRACAFCSGVAVCMCAEGIAQVALPDGDVPLRTAKRDCDFVFTPSREYRLTTVRSRGLVRRKREDY
;
A
#
# COMPACT_ATOMS: atom_id res chain seq x y z
N MET A 1 -15.62 -3.90 -0.88
CA MET A 1 -14.29 -4.27 -0.36
C MET A 1 -14.24 -3.96 1.12
N LYS A 2 -13.82 -4.93 1.93
CA LYS A 2 -13.59 -4.75 3.37
C LYS A 2 -12.09 -4.80 3.64
N ILE A 3 -11.55 -3.75 4.23
CA ILE A 3 -10.15 -3.64 4.63
C ILE A 3 -10.07 -3.76 6.15
N HIS A 4 -9.13 -4.57 6.63
CA HIS A 4 -8.72 -4.60 8.02
C HIS A 4 -7.33 -3.98 8.14
N PHE A 5 -7.24 -2.88 8.88
CA PHE A 5 -5.99 -2.18 9.14
C PHE A 5 -5.39 -2.67 10.45
N VAL A 6 -4.09 -2.91 10.46
CA VAL A 6 -3.29 -3.21 11.65
C VAL A 6 -2.20 -2.15 11.76
N THR A 7 -2.44 -1.14 12.57
CA THR A 7 -1.54 0.01 12.72
C THR A 7 -0.39 -0.26 13.68
N GLU A 8 -0.55 -1.24 14.56
CA GLU A 8 0.46 -1.66 15.53
C GLU A 8 0.49 -3.19 15.59
N GLY A 9 1.66 -3.77 15.37
CA GLY A 9 1.90 -5.21 15.42
C GLY A 9 2.41 -5.77 14.09
N SER A 10 3.02 -6.95 14.20
CA SER A 10 3.56 -7.69 13.07
C SER A 10 2.59 -8.74 12.52
N VAL A 11 2.95 -9.31 11.37
CA VAL A 11 2.26 -10.48 10.80
C VAL A 11 2.28 -11.64 11.79
N ASP A 12 3.40 -11.87 12.49
CA ASP A 12 3.55 -12.94 13.47
C ASP A 12 2.63 -12.74 14.68
N GLU A 13 2.61 -11.52 15.23
CA GLU A 13 1.71 -11.19 16.34
C GLU A 13 0.24 -11.33 15.93
N TYR A 14 -0.10 -10.90 14.72
CA TYR A 14 -1.45 -11.04 14.18
C TYR A 14 -1.82 -12.52 14.00
N TRP A 15 -0.84 -13.36 13.61
CA TRP A 15 -1.03 -14.80 13.49
C TRP A 15 -1.44 -15.46 14.81
N GLU A 16 -0.88 -15.03 15.91
CA GLU A 16 -1.20 -15.54 17.25
C GLU A 16 -2.53 -15.02 17.80
N THR A 17 -3.13 -14.00 17.16
CA THR A 17 -4.40 -13.42 17.61
C THR A 17 -5.52 -14.46 17.54
N PRO A 18 -6.26 -14.71 18.64
CA PRO A 18 -7.27 -15.78 18.69
C PRO A 18 -8.48 -15.52 17.79
N LYS A 19 -8.77 -14.27 17.46
CA LYS A 19 -9.87 -13.88 16.58
C LYS A 19 -9.34 -13.03 15.45
N LYS A 20 -9.22 -13.63 14.28
CA LYS A 20 -8.80 -12.95 13.05
C LYS A 20 -9.98 -12.26 12.37
N ALA A 21 -9.74 -11.08 11.80
CA ALA A 21 -10.76 -10.36 11.05
C ALA A 21 -11.07 -11.10 9.73
N LYS A 22 -12.35 -11.16 9.39
CA LYS A 22 -12.76 -11.57 8.05
C LYS A 22 -12.78 -10.32 7.15
N CYS A 23 -11.86 -10.24 6.21
CA CYS A 23 -11.66 -9.08 5.33
C CYS A 23 -11.27 -9.53 3.93
N ASP A 24 -11.35 -8.61 2.97
CA ASP A 24 -10.84 -8.81 1.61
C ASP A 24 -9.36 -8.42 1.52
N VAL A 25 -8.95 -7.41 2.31
CA VAL A 25 -7.58 -6.91 2.39
C VAL A 25 -7.18 -6.75 3.85
N LEU A 26 -6.03 -7.29 4.20
CA LEU A 26 -5.35 -7.09 5.49
C LEU A 26 -4.14 -6.19 5.25
N LEU A 27 -4.14 -5.00 5.84
CA LEU A 27 -3.14 -3.96 5.60
C LEU A 27 -2.37 -3.62 6.87
N PHE A 28 -1.05 -3.75 6.80
CA PHE A 28 -0.11 -3.38 7.85
C PHE A 28 0.73 -2.17 7.45
N GLY A 29 1.24 -1.45 8.46
CA GLY A 29 2.35 -0.50 8.31
C GLY A 29 3.70 -1.20 8.16
N PHE A 30 4.81 -0.46 8.35
CA PHE A 30 6.16 -1.04 8.27
C PHE A 30 6.46 -2.04 9.39
N SER A 31 5.80 -1.93 10.55
CA SER A 31 5.87 -2.94 11.62
C SER A 31 5.37 -4.32 11.18
N GLY A 32 4.64 -4.41 10.07
CA GLY A 32 4.04 -5.65 9.60
C GLY A 32 5.04 -6.77 9.39
N LEU A 33 6.10 -6.53 8.63
CA LEU A 33 7.20 -7.47 8.43
C LEU A 33 8.51 -6.99 9.12
N GLY A 34 8.64 -5.68 9.36
CA GLY A 34 9.86 -5.10 9.92
C GLY A 34 11.07 -5.34 9.01
N GLU A 35 12.22 -5.67 9.62
CA GLU A 35 13.46 -5.96 8.87
C GLU A 35 13.35 -7.33 8.17
N VAL A 36 13.66 -7.38 6.86
CA VAL A 36 13.66 -8.58 6.01
C VAL A 36 14.96 -8.65 5.25
N ASP A 37 15.84 -9.57 5.63
CA ASP A 37 17.08 -9.87 4.90
C ASP A 37 16.84 -11.01 3.91
N TYR A 38 16.96 -10.74 2.61
CA TYR A 38 16.73 -11.73 1.57
C TYR A 38 17.69 -12.92 1.62
N ARG A 39 18.89 -12.77 2.18
CA ARG A 39 19.82 -13.90 2.37
C ARG A 39 19.31 -14.83 3.45
N CYS A 40 18.84 -14.28 4.57
CA CYS A 40 18.27 -15.06 5.67
C CYS A 40 16.98 -15.77 5.23
N GLU A 41 16.12 -15.08 4.47
CA GLU A 41 14.92 -15.68 3.88
C GLU A 41 15.28 -16.85 2.94
N LEU A 42 16.25 -16.64 2.02
CA LEU A 42 16.68 -17.69 1.08
C LEU A 42 17.42 -18.84 1.77
N ALA A 43 18.11 -18.58 2.88
CA ALA A 43 18.74 -19.61 3.70
C ALA A 43 17.74 -20.38 4.58
N GLY A 44 16.49 -19.88 4.70
CA GLY A 44 15.48 -20.45 5.60
C GLY A 44 15.73 -20.12 7.07
N GLU A 45 16.54 -19.09 7.35
CA GLU A 45 16.79 -18.59 8.71
C GLU A 45 15.64 -17.73 9.21
N THR A 46 14.95 -17.04 8.29
CA THR A 46 13.72 -16.31 8.52
C THR A 46 12.68 -16.72 7.49
N GLN A 47 11.38 -16.54 7.78
CA GLN A 47 10.26 -16.96 6.91
C GLN A 47 9.16 -15.88 6.82
N LYS A 48 9.52 -14.63 7.04
CA LYS A 48 8.56 -13.51 7.12
C LYS A 48 7.74 -13.33 5.83
N LEU A 49 8.38 -13.48 4.67
CA LEU A 49 7.69 -13.42 3.39
C LEU A 49 6.78 -14.63 3.19
N GLU A 50 7.25 -15.82 3.58
CA GLU A 50 6.44 -17.03 3.53
C GLU A 50 5.24 -16.94 4.47
N ASP A 51 5.42 -16.42 5.69
CA ASP A 51 4.35 -16.23 6.68
C ASP A 51 3.27 -15.28 6.16
N ALA A 52 3.64 -14.16 5.54
CA ALA A 52 2.67 -13.27 4.88
C ALA A 52 1.91 -13.98 3.75
N ALA A 53 2.59 -14.81 2.96
CA ALA A 53 1.95 -15.59 1.91
C ALA A 53 0.99 -16.64 2.49
N ILE A 54 1.42 -17.40 3.50
CA ILE A 54 0.59 -18.41 4.17
C ILE A 54 -0.63 -17.73 4.81
N LEU A 55 -0.44 -16.60 5.51
CA LEU A 55 -1.53 -15.83 6.12
C LEU A 55 -2.58 -15.43 5.09
N SER A 56 -2.15 -14.99 3.89
CA SER A 56 -3.06 -14.64 2.80
C SER A 56 -3.94 -15.81 2.36
N ARG A 57 -3.39 -17.03 2.35
CA ARG A 57 -4.10 -18.26 2.00
C ARG A 57 -5.08 -18.66 3.09
N GLU A 58 -4.66 -18.66 4.35
CA GLU A 58 -5.51 -19.10 5.47
C GLU A 58 -6.69 -18.17 5.72
N LEU A 59 -6.48 -16.86 5.60
CA LEU A 59 -7.54 -15.88 5.74
C LEU A 59 -8.35 -15.67 4.45
N ASN A 60 -7.88 -16.24 3.33
CA ASN A 60 -8.45 -16.04 2.00
C ASN A 60 -8.65 -14.54 1.69
N CYS A 61 -7.61 -13.74 1.93
CA CYS A 61 -7.59 -12.30 1.68
C CYS A 61 -6.26 -11.88 1.03
N VAL A 62 -6.20 -10.66 0.54
CA VAL A 62 -4.94 -10.04 0.14
C VAL A 62 -4.25 -9.50 1.39
N VAL A 63 -2.97 -9.84 1.58
CA VAL A 63 -2.13 -9.30 2.65
C VAL A 63 -1.18 -8.28 2.05
N ILE A 64 -1.16 -7.06 2.60
CA ILE A 64 -0.22 -6.01 2.26
C ILE A 64 0.50 -5.62 3.54
N ALA A 65 1.83 -5.69 3.55
CA ALA A 65 2.63 -5.38 4.72
C ALA A 65 3.91 -4.64 4.34
N GLY A 66 4.24 -3.63 5.13
CA GLY A 66 5.50 -2.91 4.99
C GLY A 66 6.68 -3.73 5.52
N ALA A 67 7.84 -3.47 4.95
CA ALA A 67 9.10 -4.08 5.31
C ALA A 67 10.26 -3.11 5.09
N TYR A 68 11.31 -3.28 5.88
CA TYR A 68 12.64 -2.75 5.58
C TYR A 68 13.46 -3.90 5.00
N THR A 69 13.58 -3.94 3.67
CA THR A 69 14.24 -5.05 2.99
C THR A 69 15.74 -4.79 2.83
N ASP A 70 16.54 -5.83 2.96
CA ASP A 70 17.99 -5.81 2.70
C ASP A 70 18.32 -6.81 1.58
N SER A 71 18.91 -6.29 0.49
CA SER A 71 19.47 -7.08 -0.59
C SER A 71 20.97 -6.90 -0.65
N CYS A 72 21.71 -7.75 0.08
CA CYS A 72 23.16 -7.72 0.09
C CYS A 72 23.77 -6.37 0.57
N GLY A 73 23.19 -5.77 1.60
CA GLY A 73 23.61 -4.49 2.16
C GLY A 73 22.98 -3.27 1.47
N MET A 74 22.11 -3.50 0.49
CA MET A 74 21.27 -2.45 -0.08
C MET A 74 19.90 -2.48 0.61
N ARG A 75 19.61 -1.45 1.39
CA ARG A 75 18.37 -1.34 2.17
C ARG A 75 17.31 -0.56 1.41
N TYR A 76 16.07 -1.02 1.49
CA TYR A 76 14.91 -0.37 0.89
C TYR A 76 13.75 -0.29 1.90
N LYS A 77 12.95 0.77 1.80
CA LYS A 77 11.59 0.77 2.35
C LYS A 77 10.69 0.11 1.30
N SER A 78 9.98 -0.93 1.69
CA SER A 78 9.24 -1.78 0.76
C SER A 78 7.83 -2.08 1.26
N ALA A 79 6.93 -2.41 0.35
CA ALA A 79 5.63 -3.01 0.65
C ALA A 79 5.51 -4.33 -0.09
N VAL A 80 5.19 -5.38 0.66
CA VAL A 80 4.96 -6.73 0.15
C VAL A 80 3.48 -6.93 -0.04
N ILE A 81 3.08 -7.54 -1.16
CA ILE A 81 1.71 -7.94 -1.42
C ILE A 81 1.63 -9.44 -1.68
N ALA A 82 0.73 -10.12 -0.97
CA ALA A 82 0.52 -11.55 -1.06
C ALA A 82 -0.96 -11.90 -1.22
N GLU A 83 -1.23 -12.95 -1.98
CA GLU A 83 -2.56 -13.52 -2.15
C GLU A 83 -2.49 -15.02 -2.42
N LYS A 84 -3.44 -15.78 -1.87
CA LYS A 84 -3.59 -17.24 -2.12
C LYS A 84 -2.32 -18.04 -1.86
N GLY A 85 -1.55 -17.66 -0.87
CA GLY A 85 -0.30 -18.33 -0.51
C GLY A 85 0.89 -17.99 -1.39
N ARG A 86 0.85 -16.88 -2.12
CA ARG A 86 1.93 -16.43 -3.00
C ARG A 86 2.23 -14.96 -2.79
N ILE A 87 3.50 -14.61 -2.83
CA ILE A 87 3.93 -13.21 -2.98
C ILE A 87 3.67 -12.78 -4.43
N LEU A 88 2.81 -11.78 -4.63
CA LEU A 88 2.54 -11.18 -5.95
C LEU A 88 3.65 -10.23 -6.36
N GLY A 89 4.31 -9.62 -5.38
CA GLY A 89 5.46 -8.78 -5.57
C GLY A 89 5.85 -7.96 -4.36
N VAL A 90 6.93 -7.22 -4.54
CA VAL A 90 7.47 -6.24 -3.60
C VAL A 90 7.56 -4.91 -4.37
N ALA A 91 7.08 -3.84 -3.77
CA ALA A 91 7.21 -2.47 -4.27
C ALA A 91 8.16 -1.72 -3.34
N ASP A 92 9.23 -1.17 -3.91
CA ASP A 92 10.19 -0.37 -3.17
C ASP A 92 9.86 1.12 -3.32
N MET A 93 10.12 1.89 -2.28
CA MET A 93 9.98 3.34 -2.29
C MET A 93 10.90 3.96 -3.35
N LEU A 94 10.34 4.85 -4.19
CA LEU A 94 11.07 5.46 -5.31
C LEU A 94 11.85 6.72 -4.91
N HIS A 95 11.35 7.46 -3.92
CA HIS A 95 11.90 8.74 -3.52
C HIS A 95 12.48 8.64 -2.11
N THR A 96 13.80 8.66 -2.01
CA THR A 96 14.53 8.71 -0.75
C THR A 96 15.07 10.09 -0.51
N THR A 97 15.34 10.44 0.74
CA THR A 97 16.07 11.67 1.10
C THR A 97 17.55 11.33 1.31
N ASP A 98 18.42 12.33 1.14
CA ASP A 98 19.87 12.16 1.37
C ASP A 98 20.21 11.84 2.82
N GLU A 99 19.28 12.06 3.75
CA GLU A 99 19.46 11.82 5.18
C GLU A 99 19.22 10.36 5.56
N GLU A 100 18.61 9.55 4.66
CA GLU A 100 18.28 8.17 4.92
C GLU A 100 19.21 7.20 4.18
N ASP A 101 19.62 6.12 4.86
CA ASP A 101 20.43 5.04 4.27
C ASP A 101 19.59 4.02 3.52
N PHE A 102 18.57 4.50 2.80
CA PHE A 102 17.73 3.67 1.93
C PHE A 102 17.99 3.98 0.46
N LYS A 103 17.92 2.95 -0.38
CA LYS A 103 18.04 3.06 -1.83
C LYS A 103 16.68 3.28 -2.48
N CYS A 104 16.68 3.97 -3.63
CA CYS A 104 15.48 4.15 -4.44
C CYS A 104 15.12 2.87 -5.17
N GLY A 105 13.83 2.56 -5.21
CA GLY A 105 13.25 1.55 -6.10
C GLY A 105 13.35 1.94 -7.56
N ALA A 106 13.04 0.99 -8.45
CA ALA A 106 13.25 1.17 -9.88
C ALA A 106 11.96 1.40 -10.68
N HIS A 107 10.78 1.01 -10.16
CA HIS A 107 9.54 1.04 -10.94
C HIS A 107 8.29 1.05 -10.06
N LEU A 108 7.20 1.59 -10.62
CA LEU A 108 5.85 1.43 -10.09
C LEU A 108 5.15 0.26 -10.77
N LYS A 109 4.31 -0.42 -10.00
CA LYS A 109 3.51 -1.55 -10.50
C LYS A 109 2.11 -1.54 -9.88
N VAL A 110 1.12 -1.88 -10.69
CA VAL A 110 -0.22 -2.23 -10.25
C VAL A 110 -0.34 -3.75 -10.20
N TYR A 111 -0.85 -4.26 -9.10
CA TYR A 111 -0.98 -5.69 -8.84
C TYR A 111 -2.42 -6.13 -9.05
N GLU A 112 -2.63 -7.11 -9.91
CA GLU A 112 -3.94 -7.72 -10.12
C GLU A 112 -4.19 -8.77 -9.02
N THR A 113 -5.33 -8.62 -8.33
CA THR A 113 -5.77 -9.52 -7.27
C THR A 113 -7.19 -10.01 -7.55
N SER A 114 -7.67 -10.97 -6.78
CA SER A 114 -9.06 -11.44 -6.92
C SER A 114 -10.12 -10.41 -6.51
N VAL A 115 -9.72 -9.34 -5.81
CA VAL A 115 -10.64 -8.31 -5.29
C VAL A 115 -10.46 -6.95 -5.97
N GLY A 116 -9.51 -6.82 -6.88
CA GLY A 116 -9.28 -5.60 -7.65
C GLY A 116 -7.82 -5.39 -8.03
N LYS A 117 -7.53 -4.28 -8.68
CA LYS A 117 -6.20 -3.85 -9.09
C LYS A 117 -5.65 -2.85 -8.08
N PHE A 118 -4.54 -3.17 -7.45
CA PHE A 118 -3.97 -2.41 -6.34
C PHE A 118 -2.65 -1.75 -6.70
N GLY A 119 -2.59 -0.43 -6.51
CA GLY A 119 -1.35 0.32 -6.51
C GLY A 119 -0.74 0.33 -5.11
N LEU A 120 0.57 0.21 -5.00
CA LEU A 120 1.28 0.38 -3.74
C LEU A 120 2.08 1.68 -3.76
N CYS A 121 1.88 2.51 -2.73
CA CYS A 121 2.61 3.74 -2.48
C CYS A 121 3.39 3.57 -1.16
N VAL A 122 4.70 3.65 -1.22
CA VAL A 122 5.56 3.25 -0.10
C VAL A 122 6.25 4.47 0.51
N GLY A 123 6.09 4.64 1.81
CA GLY A 123 6.76 5.68 2.57
C GLY A 123 6.55 7.07 1.97
N GLU A 124 7.63 7.80 1.80
CA GLU A 124 7.67 9.19 1.36
C GLU A 124 7.21 9.41 -0.08
N ASP A 125 7.02 8.33 -0.87
CA ASP A 125 6.37 8.40 -2.19
C ASP A 125 4.97 9.05 -2.12
N LEU A 126 4.33 9.01 -0.95
CA LEU A 126 3.06 9.69 -0.71
C LEU A 126 3.15 11.22 -0.88
N TYR A 127 4.33 11.81 -0.68
CA TYR A 127 4.56 13.24 -0.88
C TYR A 127 4.71 13.65 -2.35
N TYR A 128 4.79 12.67 -3.25
CA TYR A 128 4.91 12.87 -4.69
C TYR A 128 3.61 12.51 -5.42
N PRO A 129 2.73 13.49 -5.69
CA PRO A 129 1.43 13.22 -6.34
C PRO A 129 1.54 12.46 -7.66
N SER A 130 2.67 12.59 -8.37
CA SER A 130 2.96 11.86 -9.59
C SER A 130 2.97 10.34 -9.41
N VAL A 131 3.30 9.84 -8.23
CA VAL A 131 3.25 8.41 -7.91
C VAL A 131 1.80 7.92 -7.92
N ALA A 132 0.92 8.59 -7.16
CA ALA A 132 -0.49 8.24 -7.12
C ALA A 132 -1.17 8.43 -8.49
N GLU A 133 -0.82 9.50 -9.21
CA GLU A 133 -1.33 9.75 -10.57
C GLU A 133 -0.90 8.63 -11.54
N THR A 134 0.36 8.20 -11.49
CA THR A 134 0.87 7.12 -12.33
C THR A 134 0.17 5.80 -12.03
N LEU A 135 0.00 5.44 -10.74
CA LEU A 135 -0.72 4.23 -10.35
C LEU A 135 -2.18 4.26 -10.85
N ALA A 136 -2.85 5.40 -10.74
CA ALA A 136 -4.22 5.57 -11.25
C ALA A 136 -4.28 5.46 -12.79
N LEU A 137 -3.30 6.03 -13.50
CA LEU A 137 -3.19 5.91 -14.96
C LEU A 137 -2.86 4.49 -15.41
N CYS A 138 -2.16 3.71 -14.56
CA CYS A 138 -1.92 2.28 -14.75
C CYS A 138 -3.11 1.41 -14.30
N ASP A 139 -4.27 2.01 -14.10
CA ASP A 139 -5.56 1.34 -13.89
C ASP A 139 -5.75 0.75 -12.48
N ALA A 140 -5.07 1.29 -11.47
CA ALA A 140 -5.34 0.91 -10.08
C ALA A 140 -6.77 1.28 -9.67
N ASP A 141 -7.47 0.37 -9.00
CA ASP A 141 -8.80 0.59 -8.41
C ASP A 141 -8.69 1.26 -7.03
N VAL A 142 -7.63 0.94 -6.29
CA VAL A 142 -7.31 1.47 -4.97
C VAL A 142 -5.79 1.59 -4.85
N ILE A 143 -5.33 2.64 -4.20
CA ILE A 143 -3.93 2.82 -3.83
C ILE A 143 -3.80 2.53 -2.33
N PHE A 144 -2.96 1.57 -1.97
CA PHE A 144 -2.59 1.28 -0.60
C PHE A 144 -1.27 1.96 -0.28
N SER A 145 -1.28 2.82 0.74
CA SER A 145 -0.08 3.51 1.22
C SER A 145 0.39 2.84 2.51
N VAL A 146 1.58 2.28 2.45
CA VAL A 146 2.31 1.81 3.62
C VAL A 146 3.24 2.93 4.06
N PHE A 147 3.01 3.46 5.25
CA PHE A 147 3.74 4.62 5.75
C PHE A 147 4.41 4.31 7.10
N GLY A 148 5.45 5.04 7.45
CA GLY A 148 6.11 4.92 8.74
C GLY A 148 5.29 5.60 9.85
N CYS A 149 5.89 6.53 10.54
CA CYS A 149 5.21 7.33 11.54
C CYS A 149 4.50 8.52 10.90
N ALA A 150 3.22 8.70 11.17
CA ALA A 150 2.41 9.81 10.66
C ALA A 150 2.03 10.79 11.79
N GLU A 151 3.00 11.14 12.64
CA GLU A 151 2.81 12.12 13.74
C GLU A 151 2.41 13.49 13.19
N ASP A 152 3.00 13.87 12.06
CA ASP A 152 2.70 15.13 11.39
C ASP A 152 1.40 15.05 10.59
N PHE A 153 0.79 16.21 10.37
CA PHE A 153 -0.41 16.33 9.52
C PHE A 153 -0.12 16.12 8.02
N ALA A 154 1.13 16.30 7.60
CA ALA A 154 1.52 16.30 6.19
C ALA A 154 1.17 14.98 5.45
N PRO A 155 1.47 13.76 5.95
CA PRO A 155 1.08 12.52 5.29
C PRO A 155 -0.42 12.42 5.09
N GLN A 156 -1.20 12.85 6.09
CA GLN A 156 -2.65 12.80 6.09
C GLN A 156 -3.27 13.78 5.08
N LEU A 157 -2.67 14.96 4.93
CA LEU A 157 -3.05 15.94 3.92
C LEU A 157 -2.71 15.41 2.51
N MET A 158 -1.50 14.88 2.34
CA MET A 158 -1.03 14.43 1.04
C MET A 158 -1.82 13.23 0.52
N MET A 159 -2.16 12.26 1.37
CA MET A 159 -3.01 11.15 0.92
C MET A 159 -4.39 11.62 0.44
N ARG A 160 -4.99 12.61 1.12
CA ARG A 160 -6.26 13.21 0.69
C ARG A 160 -6.10 13.93 -0.64
N ALA A 161 -5.04 14.71 -0.79
CA ALA A 161 -4.72 15.40 -2.05
C ALA A 161 -4.46 14.40 -3.18
N CYS A 162 -3.70 13.33 -2.93
CA CYS A 162 -3.46 12.26 -3.89
C CYS A 162 -4.76 11.57 -4.32
N ALA A 163 -5.64 11.21 -3.39
CA ALA A 163 -6.92 10.59 -3.72
C ALA A 163 -7.78 11.49 -4.61
N PHE A 164 -7.92 12.77 -4.23
CA PHE A 164 -8.69 13.74 -4.99
C PHE A 164 -8.09 14.02 -6.37
N CYS A 165 -6.78 14.19 -6.45
CA CYS A 165 -6.09 14.51 -7.71
C CYS A 165 -6.00 13.33 -8.66
N SER A 166 -5.79 12.10 -8.17
CA SER A 166 -5.72 10.90 -8.99
C SER A 166 -7.10 10.30 -9.32
N GLY A 167 -8.14 10.69 -8.58
CA GLY A 167 -9.49 10.16 -8.75
C GLY A 167 -9.65 8.71 -8.30
N VAL A 168 -8.77 8.24 -7.41
CA VAL A 168 -8.74 6.87 -6.88
C VAL A 168 -8.62 6.92 -5.37
N ALA A 169 -9.32 6.05 -4.65
CA ALA A 169 -9.21 6.00 -3.20
C ALA A 169 -7.77 5.65 -2.74
N VAL A 170 -7.30 6.34 -1.71
CA VAL A 170 -6.02 6.05 -1.05
C VAL A 170 -6.30 5.57 0.37
N CYS A 171 -5.78 4.38 0.70
CA CYS A 171 -5.91 3.75 2.01
C CYS A 171 -4.52 3.68 2.65
N MET A 172 -4.28 4.42 3.73
CA MET A 172 -2.99 4.49 4.41
C MET A 172 -3.03 3.70 5.71
N CYS A 173 -2.01 2.90 5.93
CA CYS A 173 -1.67 2.31 7.21
C CYS A 173 -0.27 2.78 7.62
N ALA A 174 -0.20 3.47 8.73
CA ALA A 174 1.02 3.94 9.35
C ALA A 174 1.07 3.45 10.79
N GLU A 175 2.21 3.59 11.45
CA GLU A 175 2.32 3.28 12.87
C GLU A 175 1.38 4.18 13.69
N GLY A 176 0.47 3.54 14.44
CA GLY A 176 -0.51 4.23 15.29
C GLY A 176 -1.62 4.96 14.54
N ILE A 177 -1.74 4.89 13.20
CA ILE A 177 -2.81 5.56 12.49
C ILE A 177 -3.23 4.83 11.21
N ALA A 178 -4.55 4.72 11.01
CA ALA A 178 -5.14 4.33 9.73
C ALA A 178 -6.04 5.43 9.19
N GLN A 179 -5.98 5.68 7.89
CA GLN A 179 -6.82 6.67 7.22
C GLN A 179 -7.23 6.20 5.83
N VAL A 180 -8.45 6.53 5.44
CA VAL A 180 -8.96 6.35 4.08
C VAL A 180 -9.39 7.70 3.52
N ALA A 181 -8.94 8.02 2.33
CA ALA A 181 -9.39 9.18 1.56
C ALA A 181 -10.03 8.73 0.25
N LEU A 182 -11.19 9.28 -0.04
CA LEU A 182 -11.97 8.98 -1.24
C LEU A 182 -11.68 9.97 -2.38
N PRO A 183 -12.01 9.61 -3.64
CA PRO A 183 -11.77 10.47 -4.80
C PRO A 183 -12.47 11.82 -4.76
N ASP A 184 -13.57 11.95 -4.04
CA ASP A 184 -14.30 13.21 -3.82
C ASP A 184 -13.63 14.14 -2.79
N GLY A 185 -12.57 13.64 -2.14
CA GLY A 185 -11.84 14.34 -1.08
C GLY A 185 -12.40 14.10 0.32
N ASP A 186 -13.42 13.24 0.47
CA ASP A 186 -13.89 12.84 1.79
C ASP A 186 -12.92 11.92 2.49
N VAL A 187 -12.91 11.95 3.83
CA VAL A 187 -12.07 11.12 4.69
C VAL A 187 -12.96 10.36 5.69
N PRO A 188 -13.60 9.28 5.22
CA PRO A 188 -14.57 8.55 6.04
C PRO A 188 -13.94 7.76 7.19
N LEU A 189 -12.65 7.48 7.13
CA LEU A 189 -11.92 6.83 8.20
C LEU A 189 -10.65 7.60 8.54
N ARG A 190 -10.49 7.92 9.81
CA ARG A 190 -9.24 8.33 10.45
C ARG A 190 -9.26 7.84 11.88
N THR A 191 -8.34 6.98 12.24
CA THR A 191 -8.32 6.35 13.57
C THR A 191 -6.91 6.06 14.02
N ALA A 192 -6.69 6.18 15.34
CA ALA A 192 -5.47 5.77 16.03
C ALA A 192 -5.66 4.44 16.80
N LYS A 193 -6.65 3.64 16.42
CA LYS A 193 -6.83 2.31 17.01
C LYS A 193 -5.80 1.34 16.46
N ARG A 194 -5.33 0.43 17.32
CA ARG A 194 -4.39 -0.63 16.96
C ARG A 194 -4.85 -1.44 15.73
N ASP A 195 -6.15 -1.71 15.64
CA ASP A 195 -6.78 -2.35 14.51
C ASP A 195 -8.16 -1.76 14.24
N CYS A 196 -8.59 -1.78 13.00
CA CYS A 196 -9.94 -1.36 12.62
C CYS A 196 -10.37 -1.93 11.27
N ASP A 197 -11.67 -2.10 11.14
CA ASP A 197 -12.30 -2.48 9.86
C ASP A 197 -12.86 -1.25 9.14
N PHE A 198 -12.74 -1.23 7.83
CA PHE A 198 -13.43 -0.28 6.97
C PHE A 198 -14.02 -0.97 5.75
N VAL A 199 -15.25 -0.61 5.40
CA VAL A 199 -15.96 -1.17 4.25
C VAL A 199 -16.35 -0.06 3.29
N PHE A 200 -15.98 -0.21 2.03
CA PHE A 200 -16.39 0.72 0.97
C PHE A 200 -16.47 0.02 -0.38
N THR A 201 -17.09 0.67 -1.34
CA THR A 201 -17.08 0.24 -2.74
C THR A 201 -16.08 1.13 -3.48
N PRO A 202 -14.98 0.56 -4.01
CA PRO A 202 -14.05 1.34 -4.83
C PRO A 202 -14.77 1.99 -5.99
N SER A 203 -14.52 3.27 -6.17
CA SER A 203 -15.05 4.06 -7.29
C SER A 203 -13.94 4.93 -7.83
N ARG A 204 -14.02 5.25 -9.12
CA ARG A 204 -13.08 6.15 -9.77
C ARG A 204 -13.79 7.44 -10.12
N GLU A 205 -13.19 8.56 -9.79
CA GLU A 205 -13.65 9.88 -10.17
C GLU A 205 -12.85 10.40 -11.37
N TYR A 206 -13.39 10.21 -12.56
CA TYR A 206 -12.68 10.56 -13.80
C TYR A 206 -12.64 12.03 -14.14
N ARG A 207 -13.40 12.87 -13.45
CA ARG A 207 -13.54 14.29 -13.75
C ARG A 207 -12.20 15.01 -13.85
N LEU A 208 -11.35 14.88 -12.84
CA LEU A 208 -10.02 15.51 -12.81
C LEU A 208 -9.04 14.81 -13.73
N THR A 209 -9.06 13.50 -13.78
CA THR A 209 -8.21 12.70 -14.67
C THR A 209 -8.51 13.00 -16.13
N THR A 210 -9.79 13.17 -16.50
CA THR A 210 -10.18 13.53 -17.86
C THR A 210 -9.68 14.91 -18.27
N VAL A 211 -9.72 15.88 -17.37
CA VAL A 211 -9.20 17.24 -17.65
C VAL A 211 -7.68 17.21 -17.84
N ARG A 212 -6.96 16.47 -17.03
CA ARG A 212 -5.50 16.32 -17.15
C ARG A 212 -5.10 15.56 -18.41
N SER A 213 -5.80 14.48 -18.72
CA SER A 213 -5.46 13.66 -19.89
C SER A 213 -5.64 14.40 -21.21
N ARG A 214 -6.49 15.41 -21.27
CA ARG A 214 -6.59 16.28 -22.46
C ARG A 214 -5.31 17.04 -22.77
N GLY A 215 -4.50 17.34 -21.75
CA GLY A 215 -3.21 18.02 -21.91
C GLY A 215 -2.01 17.10 -21.99
N LEU A 216 -2.09 15.93 -21.34
CA LEU A 216 -0.93 15.05 -21.14
C LEU A 216 -1.03 13.70 -21.84
N VAL A 217 -2.23 13.17 -22.01
CA VAL A 217 -2.45 11.85 -22.61
C VAL A 217 -2.99 12.00 -24.01
N ARG A 218 -2.37 11.33 -24.98
CA ARG A 218 -2.91 11.22 -26.33
C ARG A 218 -4.28 10.58 -26.27
N ARG A 219 -5.28 11.24 -26.83
CA ARG A 219 -6.55 10.58 -27.11
C ARG A 219 -6.30 9.33 -27.93
N LYS A 220 -6.98 8.26 -27.58
CA LYS A 220 -7.01 7.08 -28.44
C LYS A 220 -7.50 7.52 -29.82
N ARG A 221 -6.83 7.05 -30.88
CA ARG A 221 -7.19 7.36 -32.29
C ARG A 221 -8.57 6.84 -32.71
N GLU A 222 -9.20 6.06 -31.83
CA GLU A 222 -10.53 5.47 -32.04
C GLU A 222 -11.67 6.51 -31.87
N ASP A 223 -11.34 7.70 -31.38
CA ASP A 223 -12.31 8.78 -31.19
C ASP A 223 -12.49 9.69 -32.43
N TYR A 224 -12.04 9.22 -33.63
CA TYR A 224 -12.20 9.90 -34.93
C TYR A 224 -12.90 9.00 -35.94
#